data_250e95159432c3a30861b8f24220bc62
#
_entry.id   250e95159432c3a30861b8f24220bc62
#
_cell.length_a   1.000
_cell.length_b   1.000
_cell.length_c   1.000
_cell.angle_alpha   90.00
_cell.angle_beta   90.00
_cell.angle_gamma   90.00
#
_symmetry.space_group_name_H-M   'P 1'
#
loop_
_entity.id
_entity.type
_entity.pdbx_description
1 polymer ?
#
loop_
_entity_poly.entity_id
_entity_poly.type
_entity_poly.pdbx_seq_one_letter_code
_entity_poly.pdbx_strand_id
1 'polypeptide(L)'
;MDQFIKLEEGLPETIEGTRTGSISDERNHEEGFWFLEEAKVLLLKVRSYDWESYFKSPLLIPASLAVLGILMTFWTLTNGAFLQWKTNDYYSHGFIVPLLVAWQIRARKNLWDKVDFKPSAIAWLFLVPLLAAQYLAVTGEFWAVQSCLFIIISLVICWLIFGFRKALVLSLPIAFVAFALPLWGSLIDGYTNPLQVLSSTVALTILKLSGFNPMKLSPTDIQLNTFTLNVAVPCSGLKLMVAVTCLTCHFILIARAGWLFNILMAMLVVPLCLLMNGLRIALIGMVGEWNGREAAVQFHDYSGMIMLVLCFFVLFKFAKVFGWNG
;
A
#
# COMPACT_ATOMS: atom_id res chain seq x y z
N MET A 1 44.68 -16.42 19.03
CA MET A 1 46.07 -16.46 18.58
C MET A 1 46.11 -17.61 17.59
N ASP A 2 46.48 -17.25 16.35
CA ASP A 2 46.72 -18.14 15.22
C ASP A 2 45.52 -18.87 14.58
N GLN A 3 44.94 -18.21 13.58
CA GLN A 3 44.61 -18.74 12.26
C GLN A 3 43.74 -17.76 11.45
N PHE A 4 44.30 -16.61 11.17
CA PHE A 4 43.84 -15.74 10.07
C PHE A 4 45.08 -15.17 9.43
N ILE A 5 45.58 -15.78 8.38
CA ILE A 5 46.44 -15.23 7.32
C ILE A 5 46.75 -16.39 6.37
N LYS A 6 46.17 -16.33 5.15
CA LYS A 6 46.75 -16.69 3.86
C LYS A 6 45.63 -16.91 2.84
N LEU A 7 45.53 -15.96 1.96
CA LEU A 7 45.26 -16.16 0.52
C LEU A 7 45.22 -14.78 -0.15
N GLU A 8 46.40 -14.17 -0.21
CA GLU A 8 46.77 -13.28 -1.32
C GLU A 8 47.88 -14.01 -2.08
N GLU A 9 47.61 -14.25 -3.38
CA GLU A 9 48.61 -14.33 -4.45
C GLU A 9 47.95 -14.91 -5.71
N GLY A 10 47.99 -14.14 -6.80
CA GLY A 10 47.71 -14.68 -8.12
C GLY A 10 46.86 -13.80 -9.07
N LEU A 11 47.35 -12.58 -9.36
CA LEU A 11 46.94 -11.85 -10.57
C LEU A 11 47.97 -12.15 -11.66
N PRO A 12 47.58 -12.50 -12.89
CA PRO A 12 48.35 -12.23 -14.07
C PRO A 12 47.83 -11.02 -14.84
N GLU A 13 48.79 -10.18 -15.25
CA GLU A 13 48.67 -8.96 -16.03
C GLU A 13 48.20 -9.20 -17.48
N THR A 14 47.52 -8.15 -17.99
CA THR A 14 47.49 -7.62 -19.35
C THR A 14 47.12 -8.51 -20.54
N ILE A 15 45.98 -8.16 -21.16
CA ILE A 15 45.87 -8.02 -22.63
C ILE A 15 45.02 -6.75 -22.92
N GLU A 16 45.69 -5.73 -23.47
CA GLU A 16 45.08 -4.65 -24.23
C GLU A 16 44.48 -5.19 -25.52
N GLY A 17 43.25 -4.89 -25.80
CA GLY A 17 42.55 -5.24 -27.05
C GLY A 17 41.25 -4.45 -27.19
N THR A 18 41.36 -3.29 -27.82
CA THR A 18 40.27 -2.47 -28.41
C THR A 18 39.07 -3.27 -28.90
N ARG A 19 37.88 -2.95 -28.33
CA ARG A 19 36.58 -2.99 -29.02
C ARG A 19 35.63 -2.00 -28.43
N THR A 20 35.48 -0.88 -29.11
CA THR A 20 34.31 0.01 -29.03
C THR A 20 33.12 -0.73 -29.64
N GLY A 21 32.12 -1.08 -28.81
CA GLY A 21 30.86 -1.68 -29.26
C GLY A 21 29.88 -1.85 -28.09
N SER A 22 28.84 -1.02 -28.09
CA SER A 22 27.55 -1.17 -27.39
C SER A 22 27.56 -1.45 -25.87
N ILE A 23 27.82 -0.42 -25.10
CA ILE A 23 27.57 -0.41 -23.62
C ILE A 23 26.09 -0.15 -23.25
N SER A 24 25.21 -0.03 -24.24
CA SER A 24 23.78 0.31 -23.98
C SER A 24 22.86 -0.90 -23.83
N ASP A 25 23.27 -2.09 -24.23
CA ASP A 25 22.37 -3.27 -24.22
C ASP A 25 22.55 -4.18 -23.00
N GLU A 26 23.69 -4.17 -22.34
CA GLU A 26 23.92 -4.99 -21.14
C GLU A 26 23.23 -4.43 -19.88
N ARG A 27 23.02 -3.11 -19.78
CA ARG A 27 22.39 -2.49 -18.60
C ARG A 27 20.90 -2.80 -18.46
N ASN A 28 20.18 -3.05 -19.53
CA ASN A 28 18.76 -3.35 -19.51
C ASN A 28 18.43 -4.82 -19.15
N HIS A 29 19.41 -5.73 -19.30
CA HIS A 29 19.26 -7.14 -18.90
C HIS A 29 19.52 -7.36 -17.39
N GLU A 30 20.35 -6.56 -16.75
CA GLU A 30 20.65 -6.70 -15.32
C GLU A 30 19.51 -6.19 -14.43
N GLU A 31 18.76 -5.17 -14.86
CA GLU A 31 17.67 -4.62 -14.04
C GLU A 31 16.44 -5.55 -13.92
N GLY A 32 16.19 -6.42 -14.88
CA GLY A 32 15.10 -7.43 -14.82
C GLY A 32 15.45 -8.64 -13.94
N PHE A 33 16.72 -8.97 -13.80
CA PHE A 33 17.19 -10.10 -13.00
C PHE A 33 17.18 -9.82 -11.50
N TRP A 34 17.33 -8.55 -11.12
CA TRP A 34 17.42 -8.14 -9.73
C TRP A 34 16.13 -8.43 -8.92
N PHE A 35 14.96 -8.20 -9.51
CA PHE A 35 13.66 -8.49 -8.83
C PHE A 35 13.48 -9.99 -8.59
N LEU A 36 13.94 -10.83 -9.51
CA LEU A 36 13.88 -12.29 -9.39
C LEU A 36 14.88 -12.81 -8.33
N GLU A 37 16.04 -12.20 -8.20
CA GLU A 37 17.03 -12.53 -7.17
C GLU A 37 16.53 -12.12 -5.77
N GLU A 38 15.94 -10.94 -5.60
CA GLU A 38 15.33 -10.56 -4.31
C GLU A 38 14.13 -11.46 -3.96
N ALA A 39 13.29 -11.79 -4.93
CA ALA A 39 12.20 -12.74 -4.72
C ALA A 39 12.73 -14.13 -4.32
N LYS A 40 13.83 -14.58 -4.92
CA LYS A 40 14.51 -15.83 -4.56
C LYS A 40 15.12 -15.78 -3.16
N VAL A 41 15.78 -14.67 -2.81
CA VAL A 41 16.33 -14.46 -1.46
C VAL A 41 15.20 -14.42 -0.42
N LEU A 42 14.05 -13.80 -0.75
CA LEU A 42 12.86 -13.79 0.10
C LEU A 42 12.29 -15.20 0.28
N LEU A 43 12.16 -15.97 -0.81
CA LEU A 43 11.69 -17.36 -0.77
C LEU A 43 12.65 -18.27 0.00
N LEU A 44 13.96 -18.09 -0.14
CA LEU A 44 14.95 -18.82 0.63
C LEU A 44 14.90 -18.45 2.11
N LYS A 45 14.72 -17.17 2.45
CA LYS A 45 14.50 -16.71 3.83
C LYS A 45 13.22 -17.27 4.45
N VAL A 46 12.14 -17.39 3.67
CA VAL A 46 10.88 -18.02 4.12
C VAL A 46 11.07 -19.52 4.33
N ARG A 47 11.83 -20.18 3.44
CA ARG A 47 12.13 -21.63 3.51
C ARG A 47 13.09 -21.98 4.63
N SER A 48 14.02 -21.09 4.99
CA SER A 48 14.97 -21.29 6.10
C SER A 48 14.39 -20.88 7.46
N TYR A 49 13.13 -20.42 7.52
CA TYR A 49 12.48 -20.06 8.76
C TYR A 49 12.15 -21.31 9.57
N ASP A 50 12.56 -21.32 10.83
CA ASP A 50 12.23 -22.43 11.75
C ASP A 50 10.75 -22.36 12.17
N TRP A 51 9.90 -22.90 11.32
CA TRP A 51 8.45 -23.01 11.57
C TRP A 51 8.14 -23.91 12.76
N GLU A 52 9.00 -24.91 13.05
CA GLU A 52 8.79 -25.83 14.14
C GLU A 52 8.86 -25.14 15.51
N SER A 53 9.82 -24.23 15.70
CA SER A 53 9.92 -23.46 16.94
C SER A 53 8.73 -22.51 17.09
N TYR A 54 8.21 -21.98 15.98
CA TYR A 54 7.04 -21.10 15.98
C TYR A 54 5.77 -21.84 16.42
N PHE A 55 5.54 -23.05 15.88
CA PHE A 55 4.37 -23.88 16.22
C PHE A 55 4.43 -24.46 17.65
N LYS A 56 5.62 -24.54 18.24
CA LYS A 56 5.83 -25.00 19.64
C LYS A 56 5.69 -23.85 20.67
N SER A 57 5.45 -22.60 20.21
CA SER A 57 5.30 -21.46 21.12
C SER A 57 4.03 -21.59 21.97
N PRO A 58 4.12 -21.51 23.32
CA PRO A 58 2.95 -21.57 24.20
C PRO A 58 1.98 -20.41 23.99
N LEU A 59 2.40 -19.36 23.30
CA LEU A 59 1.57 -18.19 22.96
C LEU A 59 0.72 -18.39 21.71
N LEU A 60 0.94 -19.45 20.93
CA LEU A 60 0.20 -19.70 19.70
C LEU A 60 -1.29 -19.93 19.99
N ILE A 61 -1.62 -20.73 20.99
CA ILE A 61 -3.01 -21.04 21.35
C ILE A 61 -3.77 -19.77 21.77
N PRO A 62 -3.31 -19.00 22.78
CA PRO A 62 -4.03 -17.78 23.19
C PRO A 62 -4.11 -16.73 22.09
N ALA A 63 -3.08 -16.60 21.25
CA ALA A 63 -3.11 -15.69 20.10
C ALA A 63 -4.13 -16.13 19.05
N SER A 64 -4.20 -17.42 18.73
CA SER A 64 -5.19 -17.98 17.79
C SER A 64 -6.62 -17.82 18.29
N LEU A 65 -6.85 -18.08 19.59
CA LEU A 65 -8.16 -17.87 20.22
C LEU A 65 -8.56 -16.39 20.22
N ALA A 66 -7.61 -15.47 20.42
CA ALA A 66 -7.88 -14.03 20.35
C ALA A 66 -8.26 -13.60 18.94
N VAL A 67 -7.52 -14.06 17.93
CA VAL A 67 -7.85 -13.80 16.51
C VAL A 67 -9.24 -14.34 16.16
N LEU A 68 -9.53 -15.57 16.55
CA LEU A 68 -10.85 -16.17 16.32
C LEU A 68 -11.96 -15.39 17.03
N GLY A 69 -11.75 -15.00 18.29
CA GLY A 69 -12.69 -14.17 19.05
C GLY A 69 -12.95 -12.81 18.38
N ILE A 70 -11.91 -12.15 17.89
CA ILE A 70 -12.03 -10.90 17.13
C ILE A 70 -12.84 -11.13 15.84
N LEU A 71 -12.52 -12.16 15.07
CA LEU A 71 -13.24 -12.49 13.84
C LEU A 71 -14.71 -12.80 14.10
N MET A 72 -15.03 -13.52 15.16
CA MET A 72 -16.42 -13.82 15.55
C MET A 72 -17.16 -12.56 15.99
N THR A 73 -16.53 -11.70 16.82
CA THR A 73 -17.14 -10.46 17.32
C THR A 73 -17.40 -9.45 16.18
N PHE A 74 -16.55 -9.45 15.17
CA PHE A 74 -16.64 -8.54 14.03
C PHE A 74 -17.01 -9.23 12.72
N TRP A 75 -17.73 -10.36 12.80
CA TRP A 75 -18.08 -11.15 11.61
C TRP A 75 -18.81 -10.33 10.55
N THR A 76 -19.81 -9.52 10.95
CA THR A 76 -20.55 -8.65 10.04
C THR A 76 -19.64 -7.63 9.37
N LEU A 77 -18.75 -6.98 10.14
CA LEU A 77 -17.78 -6.02 9.63
C LEU A 77 -16.77 -6.68 8.67
N THR A 78 -16.19 -7.81 9.05
CA THR A 78 -15.18 -8.51 8.22
C THR A 78 -15.77 -9.04 6.93
N ASN A 79 -16.98 -9.61 6.99
CA ASN A 79 -17.70 -10.07 5.81
C ASN A 79 -18.10 -8.90 4.90
N GLY A 80 -18.61 -7.81 5.48
CA GLY A 80 -18.92 -6.58 4.76
C GLY A 80 -17.68 -5.95 4.12
N ALA A 81 -16.55 -5.88 4.83
CA ALA A 81 -15.28 -5.39 4.28
C ALA A 81 -14.82 -6.26 3.10
N PHE A 82 -14.87 -7.58 3.23
CA PHE A 82 -14.50 -8.49 2.16
C PHE A 82 -15.40 -8.33 0.91
N LEU A 83 -16.70 -8.09 1.11
CA LEU A 83 -17.61 -7.77 0.02
C LEU A 83 -17.23 -6.44 -0.64
N GLN A 84 -16.94 -5.39 0.15
CA GLN A 84 -16.46 -4.11 -0.36
C GLN A 84 -15.17 -4.27 -1.18
N TRP A 85 -14.21 -5.09 -0.76
CA TRP A 85 -12.98 -5.33 -1.52
C TRP A 85 -13.24 -5.94 -2.90
N LYS A 86 -14.33 -6.73 -3.05
CA LYS A 86 -14.71 -7.36 -4.32
C LYS A 86 -15.53 -6.45 -5.23
N THR A 87 -16.42 -5.65 -4.65
CA THR A 87 -17.47 -4.95 -5.39
C THR A 87 -17.25 -3.45 -5.48
N ASN A 88 -16.44 -2.89 -4.58
CA ASN A 88 -16.19 -1.45 -4.52
C ASN A 88 -14.73 -1.16 -4.86
N ASP A 89 -14.55 -0.51 -5.97
CA ASP A 89 -13.24 -0.16 -6.52
C ASP A 89 -12.36 0.63 -5.55
N TYR A 90 -12.94 1.48 -4.70
CA TYR A 90 -12.20 2.27 -3.72
C TYR A 90 -11.55 1.43 -2.62
N TYR A 91 -12.05 0.22 -2.37
CA TYR A 91 -11.55 -0.70 -1.35
C TYR A 91 -10.82 -1.91 -1.92
N SER A 92 -10.64 -2.00 -3.24
CA SER A 92 -9.99 -3.16 -3.88
C SER A 92 -8.56 -3.45 -3.37
N HIS A 93 -7.85 -2.42 -2.88
CA HIS A 93 -6.54 -2.58 -2.23
C HIS A 93 -6.62 -3.30 -0.87
N GLY A 94 -7.81 -3.47 -0.29
CA GLY A 94 -8.03 -4.18 0.97
C GLY A 94 -7.49 -5.62 0.97
N PHE A 95 -7.45 -6.29 -0.19
CA PHE A 95 -6.85 -7.64 -0.31
C PHE A 95 -5.37 -7.69 0.02
N ILE A 96 -4.62 -6.60 -0.23
CA ILE A 96 -3.18 -6.55 0.00
C ILE A 96 -2.84 -6.14 1.44
N VAL A 97 -3.74 -5.43 2.13
CA VAL A 97 -3.50 -4.89 3.48
C VAL A 97 -3.12 -5.97 4.50
N PRO A 98 -3.79 -7.15 4.57
CA PRO A 98 -3.40 -8.21 5.51
C PRO A 98 -1.95 -8.68 5.30
N LEU A 99 -1.47 -8.76 4.06
CA LEU A 99 -0.09 -9.13 3.74
C LEU A 99 0.90 -8.05 4.20
N LEU A 100 0.56 -6.77 3.98
CA LEU A 100 1.36 -5.63 4.43
C LEU A 100 1.42 -5.56 5.97
N VAL A 101 0.31 -5.85 6.66
CA VAL A 101 0.26 -5.95 8.13
C VAL A 101 1.16 -7.06 8.63
N ALA A 102 1.07 -8.25 8.04
CA ALA A 102 1.95 -9.37 8.40
C ALA A 102 3.43 -9.02 8.23
N TRP A 103 3.79 -8.33 7.15
CA TRP A 103 5.14 -7.82 6.93
C TRP A 103 5.54 -6.82 8.01
N GLN A 104 4.70 -5.85 8.35
CA GLN A 104 4.97 -4.86 9.40
C GLN A 104 5.17 -5.51 10.77
N ILE A 105 4.38 -6.53 11.12
CA ILE A 105 4.54 -7.31 12.35
C ILE A 105 5.90 -8.00 12.35
N ARG A 106 6.26 -8.69 11.24
CA ARG A 106 7.55 -9.33 11.09
C ARG A 106 8.72 -8.34 11.21
N ALA A 107 8.63 -7.18 10.59
CA ALA A 107 9.64 -6.13 10.67
C ALA A 107 9.85 -5.59 12.09
N ARG A 108 8.88 -5.79 13.00
CA ARG A 108 8.94 -5.39 14.40
C ARG A 108 9.37 -6.51 15.35
N LYS A 109 9.71 -7.70 14.84
CA LYS A 109 10.11 -8.84 15.66
C LYS A 109 11.21 -8.48 16.67
N ASN A 110 12.26 -7.80 16.24
CA ASN A 110 13.36 -7.38 17.12
C ASN A 110 12.92 -6.44 18.25
N LEU A 111 11.89 -5.62 18.05
CA LEU A 111 11.31 -4.77 19.10
C LEU A 111 10.41 -5.60 20.02
N TRP A 112 9.66 -6.52 19.47
CA TRP A 112 8.81 -7.44 20.21
C TRP A 112 9.60 -8.31 21.18
N ASP A 113 10.74 -8.87 20.74
CA ASP A 113 11.58 -9.75 21.53
C ASP A 113 12.31 -9.02 22.70
N LYS A 114 12.53 -7.70 22.56
CA LYS A 114 13.13 -6.86 23.60
C LYS A 114 12.18 -6.43 24.71
N VAL A 115 10.87 -6.64 24.55
CA VAL A 115 9.85 -6.20 25.50
C VAL A 115 9.37 -7.40 26.31
N ASP A 116 9.30 -7.23 27.64
CA ASP A 116 8.81 -8.25 28.54
C ASP A 116 7.34 -8.60 28.28
N PHE A 117 7.03 -9.87 28.48
CA PHE A 117 5.67 -10.38 28.49
C PHE A 117 5.03 -10.10 29.87
N LYS A 118 4.05 -9.20 29.92
CA LYS A 118 3.36 -8.80 31.17
C LYS A 118 1.86 -8.66 30.93
N PRO A 119 1.10 -9.77 30.88
CA PRO A 119 -0.37 -9.74 30.78
C PRO A 119 -0.97 -8.82 31.83
N SER A 120 -2.04 -8.13 31.51
CA SER A 120 -2.62 -7.12 32.40
C SER A 120 -4.12 -7.24 32.48
N ALA A 121 -4.64 -7.66 33.64
CA ALA A 121 -6.07 -7.77 33.89
C ALA A 121 -6.79 -6.39 33.87
N ILE A 122 -6.06 -5.28 34.03
CA ILE A 122 -6.62 -3.93 33.92
C ILE A 122 -7.26 -3.70 32.55
N ALA A 123 -6.77 -4.39 31.50
CA ALA A 123 -7.35 -4.28 30.16
C ALA A 123 -8.84 -4.66 30.10
N TRP A 124 -9.32 -5.50 31.02
CA TRP A 124 -10.76 -5.83 31.11
C TRP A 124 -11.64 -4.62 31.41
N LEU A 125 -11.14 -3.66 32.17
CA LEU A 125 -11.86 -2.41 32.45
C LEU A 125 -12.20 -1.63 31.18
N PHE A 126 -11.36 -1.73 30.15
CA PHE A 126 -11.58 -1.09 28.87
C PHE A 126 -12.29 -2.02 27.89
N LEU A 127 -11.98 -3.32 27.92
CA LEU A 127 -12.54 -4.28 26.96
C LEU A 127 -14.06 -4.44 27.11
N VAL A 128 -14.56 -4.52 28.35
CA VAL A 128 -16.01 -4.72 28.60
C VAL A 128 -16.87 -3.57 28.05
N PRO A 129 -16.60 -2.28 28.35
CA PRO A 129 -17.38 -1.20 27.77
C PRO A 129 -17.22 -1.07 26.25
N LEU A 130 -16.04 -1.40 25.70
CA LEU A 130 -15.82 -1.40 24.25
C LEU A 130 -16.64 -2.51 23.54
N LEU A 131 -16.78 -3.70 24.15
CA LEU A 131 -17.64 -4.75 23.61
C LEU A 131 -19.12 -4.35 23.67
N ALA A 132 -19.55 -3.67 24.73
CA ALA A 132 -20.90 -3.10 24.80
C ALA A 132 -21.13 -2.03 23.72
N ALA A 133 -20.16 -1.14 23.49
CA ALA A 133 -20.20 -0.17 22.42
C ALA A 133 -20.25 -0.85 21.03
N GLN A 134 -19.50 -1.94 20.85
CA GLN A 134 -19.54 -2.72 19.61
C GLN A 134 -20.91 -3.34 19.37
N TYR A 135 -21.55 -3.88 20.40
CA TYR A 135 -22.90 -4.39 20.27
C TYR A 135 -23.88 -3.31 19.82
N LEU A 136 -23.83 -2.10 20.41
CA LEU A 136 -24.64 -0.95 20.00
C LEU A 136 -24.32 -0.48 18.58
N ALA A 137 -23.03 -0.51 18.18
CA ALA A 137 -22.62 -0.14 16.83
C ALA A 137 -23.11 -1.13 15.77
N VAL A 138 -23.20 -2.42 16.11
CA VAL A 138 -23.74 -3.46 15.23
C VAL A 138 -25.26 -3.29 15.09
N THR A 139 -25.98 -3.11 16.19
CA THR A 139 -27.44 -2.95 16.16
C THR A 139 -27.88 -1.64 15.48
N GLY A 140 -27.05 -0.58 15.56
CA GLY A 140 -27.29 0.69 14.88
C GLY A 140 -26.73 0.78 13.45
N GLU A 141 -26.10 -0.30 12.95
CA GLU A 141 -25.47 -0.36 11.61
C GLU A 141 -24.41 0.73 11.35
N PHE A 142 -23.73 1.20 12.41
CA PHE A 142 -22.69 2.24 12.31
C PHE A 142 -21.34 1.66 11.86
N TRP A 143 -21.16 1.40 10.57
CA TRP A 143 -19.97 0.77 9.97
C TRP A 143 -18.65 1.46 10.32
N ALA A 144 -18.63 2.80 10.30
CA ALA A 144 -17.42 3.55 10.65
C ALA A 144 -17.03 3.37 12.13
N VAL A 145 -18.03 3.36 13.03
CA VAL A 145 -17.81 3.12 14.47
C VAL A 145 -17.33 1.70 14.72
N GLN A 146 -17.95 0.70 14.09
CA GLN A 146 -17.50 -0.70 14.16
C GLN A 146 -16.05 -0.85 13.70
N SER A 147 -15.66 -0.15 12.64
CA SER A 147 -14.29 -0.16 12.11
C SER A 147 -13.27 0.44 13.10
N CYS A 148 -13.61 1.56 13.74
CA CYS A 148 -12.79 2.15 14.80
C CYS A 148 -12.69 1.22 16.02
N LEU A 149 -13.81 0.63 16.45
CA LEU A 149 -13.86 -0.30 17.56
C LEU A 149 -13.05 -1.58 17.27
N PHE A 150 -13.06 -2.07 16.03
CA PHE A 150 -12.21 -3.18 15.62
C PHE A 150 -10.73 -2.95 15.95
N ILE A 151 -10.20 -1.78 15.58
CA ILE A 151 -8.82 -1.40 15.83
C ILE A 151 -8.54 -1.29 17.33
N ILE A 152 -9.42 -0.56 18.07
CA ILE A 152 -9.24 -0.32 19.50
C ILE A 152 -9.36 -1.62 20.30
N ILE A 153 -10.38 -2.43 20.04
CA ILE A 153 -10.57 -3.73 20.72
C ILE A 153 -9.41 -4.67 20.42
N SER A 154 -8.91 -4.72 19.18
CA SER A 154 -7.74 -5.53 18.83
C SER A 154 -6.51 -5.10 19.64
N LEU A 155 -6.28 -3.80 19.84
CA LEU A 155 -5.19 -3.27 20.67
C LEU A 155 -5.36 -3.63 22.14
N VAL A 156 -6.58 -3.52 22.67
CA VAL A 156 -6.88 -3.86 24.09
C VAL A 156 -6.75 -5.36 24.33
N ILE A 157 -7.13 -6.21 23.38
CA ILE A 157 -6.93 -7.66 23.47
C ILE A 157 -5.41 -7.98 23.46
N CYS A 158 -4.63 -7.33 22.57
CA CYS A 158 -3.18 -7.44 22.60
C CYS A 158 -2.59 -7.01 23.95
N TRP A 159 -3.11 -5.93 24.55
CA TRP A 159 -2.71 -5.47 25.88
C TRP A 159 -3.06 -6.50 26.96
N LEU A 160 -4.26 -7.05 26.94
CA LEU A 160 -4.72 -8.07 27.88
C LEU A 160 -3.79 -9.30 27.87
N ILE A 161 -3.47 -9.80 26.67
CA ILE A 161 -2.74 -11.06 26.49
C ILE A 161 -1.23 -10.88 26.65
N PHE A 162 -0.65 -9.86 26.00
CA PHE A 162 0.80 -9.70 25.88
C PHE A 162 1.37 -8.59 26.80
N GLY A 163 0.50 -7.72 27.32
CA GLY A 163 0.85 -6.54 28.10
C GLY A 163 0.98 -5.27 27.28
N PHE A 164 0.83 -4.13 27.96
CA PHE A 164 0.74 -2.80 27.35
C PHE A 164 1.90 -2.45 26.43
N ARG A 165 3.14 -2.73 26.86
CA ARG A 165 4.33 -2.41 26.04
C ARG A 165 4.38 -3.21 24.75
N LYS A 166 3.99 -4.50 24.78
CA LYS A 166 3.89 -5.32 23.55
C LYS A 166 2.76 -4.87 22.64
N ALA A 167 1.61 -4.47 23.21
CA ALA A 167 0.52 -3.88 22.43
C ALA A 167 0.96 -2.60 21.71
N LEU A 168 1.78 -1.75 22.34
CA LEU A 168 2.35 -0.57 21.69
C LEU A 168 3.26 -0.92 20.50
N VAL A 169 4.02 -2.00 20.54
CA VAL A 169 4.82 -2.46 19.39
C VAL A 169 3.95 -2.80 18.20
N LEU A 170 2.77 -3.39 18.44
CA LEU A 170 1.81 -3.78 17.42
C LEU A 170 0.79 -2.68 17.06
N SER A 171 0.80 -1.53 17.76
CA SER A 171 -0.21 -0.48 17.57
C SER A 171 -0.27 0.03 16.13
N LEU A 172 0.87 0.31 15.51
CA LEU A 172 0.92 0.79 14.13
C LEU A 172 0.49 -0.26 13.09
N PRO A 173 0.94 -1.53 13.13
CA PRO A 173 0.38 -2.59 12.27
C PRO A 173 -1.13 -2.79 12.45
N ILE A 174 -1.64 -2.75 13.68
CA ILE A 174 -3.08 -2.91 13.94
C ILE A 174 -3.85 -1.68 13.41
N ALA A 175 -3.36 -0.47 13.66
CA ALA A 175 -3.97 0.75 13.12
C ALA A 175 -3.96 0.78 11.58
N PHE A 176 -2.93 0.19 10.94
CA PHE A 176 -2.83 0.10 9.49
C PHE A 176 -3.97 -0.70 8.85
N VAL A 177 -4.64 -1.59 9.60
CA VAL A 177 -5.84 -2.31 9.12
C VAL A 177 -6.96 -1.35 8.73
N ALA A 178 -6.96 -0.10 9.24
CA ALA A 178 -7.89 0.96 8.83
C ALA A 178 -8.01 1.12 7.30
N PHE A 179 -6.94 0.87 6.55
CA PHE A 179 -6.97 0.93 5.09
C PHE A 179 -7.81 -0.17 4.44
N ALA A 180 -8.05 -1.27 5.14
CA ALA A 180 -8.90 -2.37 4.67
C ALA A 180 -10.37 -2.24 5.11
N LEU A 181 -10.66 -1.35 6.05
CA LEU A 181 -11.98 -1.21 6.66
C LEU A 181 -12.80 -0.10 6.00
N PRO A 182 -14.15 -0.17 6.01
CA PRO A 182 -15.04 0.83 5.41
C PRO A 182 -15.13 2.12 6.24
N LEU A 183 -13.98 2.77 6.48
CA LEU A 183 -13.86 4.04 7.21
C LEU A 183 -13.90 5.27 6.32
N TRP A 184 -13.60 5.12 5.03
CA TRP A 184 -13.26 6.21 4.14
C TRP A 184 -14.44 6.80 3.37
N GLY A 185 -15.66 6.26 3.54
CA GLY A 185 -16.85 6.65 2.77
C GLY A 185 -17.09 8.17 2.72
N SER A 186 -17.16 8.84 3.87
CA SER A 186 -17.38 10.29 3.94
C SER A 186 -16.25 11.11 3.28
N LEU A 187 -15.01 10.64 3.38
CA LEU A 187 -13.87 11.26 2.68
C LEU A 187 -13.98 11.05 1.18
N ILE A 188 -14.35 9.84 0.75
CA ILE A 188 -14.56 9.51 -0.66
C ILE A 188 -15.62 10.45 -1.24
N ASP A 189 -16.77 10.57 -0.60
CA ASP A 189 -17.87 11.41 -1.07
C ASP A 189 -17.50 12.90 -1.12
N GLY A 190 -16.79 13.39 -0.09
CA GLY A 190 -16.41 14.80 0.02
C GLY A 190 -15.33 15.24 -0.99
N TYR A 191 -14.35 14.36 -1.30
CA TYR A 191 -13.20 14.73 -2.13
C TYR A 191 -13.28 14.26 -3.58
N THR A 192 -14.25 13.42 -3.94
CA THR A 192 -14.40 12.89 -5.31
C THR A 192 -14.52 14.02 -6.34
N ASN A 193 -15.43 14.97 -6.14
CA ASN A 193 -15.68 16.05 -7.11
C ASN A 193 -14.49 17.04 -7.24
N PRO A 194 -13.89 17.57 -6.18
CA PRO A 194 -12.69 18.40 -6.28
C PRO A 194 -11.53 17.71 -7.03
N LEU A 195 -11.28 16.45 -6.73
CA LEU A 195 -10.21 15.67 -7.39
C LEU A 195 -10.52 15.39 -8.86
N GLN A 196 -11.76 15.15 -9.20
CA GLN A 196 -12.23 14.97 -10.59
C GLN A 196 -11.94 16.23 -11.42
N VAL A 197 -12.27 17.41 -10.89
CA VAL A 197 -12.02 18.70 -11.58
C VAL A 197 -10.52 18.99 -11.72
N LEU A 198 -9.71 18.71 -10.67
CA LEU A 198 -8.26 18.88 -10.72
C LEU A 198 -7.63 17.92 -11.74
N SER A 199 -8.01 16.64 -11.72
CA SER A 199 -7.52 15.64 -12.66
C SER A 199 -7.88 15.97 -14.10
N SER A 200 -9.10 16.48 -14.36
CA SER A 200 -9.52 16.98 -15.68
C SER A 200 -8.65 18.14 -16.15
N THR A 201 -8.28 19.05 -15.25
CA THR A 201 -7.43 20.20 -15.57
C THR A 201 -6.00 19.76 -15.92
N VAL A 202 -5.45 18.80 -15.18
CA VAL A 202 -4.14 18.19 -15.50
C VAL A 202 -4.20 17.49 -16.85
N ALA A 203 -5.25 16.69 -17.11
CA ALA A 203 -5.44 15.99 -18.37
C ALA A 203 -5.54 16.96 -19.56
N LEU A 204 -6.30 18.06 -19.42
CA LEU A 204 -6.40 19.11 -20.42
C LEU A 204 -5.03 19.70 -20.77
N THR A 205 -4.20 19.94 -19.74
CA THR A 205 -2.84 20.48 -19.91
C THR A 205 -1.96 19.48 -20.67
N ILE A 206 -1.99 18.20 -20.30
CA ILE A 206 -1.23 17.14 -20.97
C ILE A 206 -1.65 17.02 -22.43
N LEU A 207 -2.94 17.01 -22.73
CA LEU A 207 -3.47 16.96 -24.09
C LEU A 207 -2.98 18.15 -24.94
N LYS A 208 -3.00 19.37 -24.39
CA LYS A 208 -2.46 20.56 -25.09
C LYS A 208 -0.97 20.41 -25.38
N LEU A 209 -0.17 19.96 -24.40
CA LEU A 209 1.26 19.75 -24.58
C LEU A 209 1.57 18.65 -25.59
N SER A 210 0.66 17.69 -25.78
CA SER A 210 0.77 16.60 -26.76
C SER A 210 0.30 17.00 -28.16
N GLY A 211 0.00 18.29 -28.41
CA GLY A 211 -0.37 18.81 -29.73
C GLY A 211 -1.85 18.68 -30.09
N PHE A 212 -2.71 18.28 -29.16
CA PHE A 212 -4.16 18.31 -29.36
C PHE A 212 -4.72 19.71 -29.06
N ASN A 213 -5.89 20.00 -29.60
CA ASN A 213 -6.64 21.23 -29.34
C ASN A 213 -7.88 20.93 -28.47
N PRO A 214 -7.72 20.52 -27.19
CA PRO A 214 -8.84 20.19 -26.34
C PRO A 214 -9.60 21.45 -25.94
N MET A 215 -10.94 21.37 -26.00
CA MET A 215 -11.86 22.40 -25.50
C MET A 215 -12.53 21.90 -24.21
N LYS A 216 -12.54 22.72 -23.18
CA LYS A 216 -13.24 22.39 -21.93
C LYS A 216 -14.70 22.79 -22.05
N LEU A 217 -15.62 21.81 -22.10
CA LEU A 217 -17.07 22.05 -22.18
C LEU A 217 -17.70 22.25 -20.80
N SER A 218 -17.19 21.53 -19.79
CA SER A 218 -17.61 21.63 -18.38
C SER A 218 -16.39 21.42 -17.45
N PRO A 219 -16.53 21.53 -16.14
CA PRO A 219 -15.44 21.20 -15.22
C PRO A 219 -14.84 19.80 -15.42
N THR A 220 -15.61 18.86 -15.96
CA THR A 220 -15.25 17.45 -16.13
C THR A 220 -15.29 16.93 -17.57
N ASP A 221 -15.81 17.74 -18.53
CA ASP A 221 -15.91 17.34 -19.92
C ASP A 221 -14.87 18.04 -20.79
N ILE A 222 -14.14 17.25 -21.55
CA ILE A 222 -13.09 17.69 -22.48
C ILE A 222 -13.46 17.22 -23.87
N GLN A 223 -13.69 18.16 -24.79
CA GLN A 223 -13.92 17.89 -26.22
C GLN A 223 -12.57 17.88 -26.94
N LEU A 224 -12.29 16.83 -27.66
CA LEU A 224 -11.28 16.75 -28.72
C LEU A 224 -11.94 16.99 -30.08
N ASN A 225 -11.24 16.75 -31.18
CA ASN A 225 -11.81 17.01 -32.52
C ASN A 225 -12.99 16.07 -32.80
N THR A 226 -12.84 14.79 -32.55
CA THR A 226 -13.86 13.74 -32.86
C THR A 226 -14.40 13.06 -31.62
N PHE A 227 -13.71 13.17 -30.47
CA PHE A 227 -14.03 12.45 -29.25
C PHE A 227 -14.31 13.39 -28.07
N THR A 228 -15.43 13.16 -27.38
CA THR A 228 -15.74 13.83 -26.10
C THR A 228 -15.41 12.93 -24.93
N LEU A 229 -14.51 13.37 -24.09
CA LEU A 229 -14.08 12.69 -22.88
C LEU A 229 -14.88 13.23 -21.69
N ASN A 230 -15.75 12.40 -21.12
CA ASN A 230 -16.40 12.68 -19.84
C ASN A 230 -15.60 12.04 -18.72
N VAL A 231 -15.05 12.85 -17.82
CA VAL A 231 -14.32 12.38 -16.64
C VAL A 231 -15.34 11.98 -15.58
N ALA A 232 -15.78 10.73 -15.60
CA ALA A 232 -16.75 10.19 -14.66
C ALA A 232 -16.18 10.05 -13.22
N VAL A 233 -17.06 9.88 -12.24
CA VAL A 233 -16.71 9.69 -10.82
C VAL A 233 -15.62 8.63 -10.59
N PRO A 234 -15.65 7.44 -11.22
CA PRO A 234 -14.58 6.45 -11.08
C PRO A 234 -13.21 6.92 -11.58
N CYS A 235 -13.17 7.97 -12.42
CA CYS A 235 -11.95 8.58 -12.96
C CYS A 235 -11.45 9.78 -12.13
N SER A 236 -12.03 10.06 -10.96
CA SER A 236 -11.60 11.16 -10.07
C SER A 236 -10.15 11.04 -9.60
N GLY A 237 -9.57 9.84 -9.62
CA GLY A 237 -8.24 9.54 -9.10
C GLY A 237 -8.23 9.22 -7.60
N LEU A 238 -9.36 9.31 -6.92
CA LEU A 238 -9.44 9.04 -5.49
C LEU A 238 -9.12 7.58 -5.14
N LYS A 239 -9.56 6.62 -5.97
CA LYS A 239 -9.16 5.20 -5.86
C LYS A 239 -7.64 5.04 -5.84
N LEU A 240 -6.96 5.68 -6.80
CA LEU A 240 -5.51 5.67 -6.89
C LEU A 240 -4.88 6.32 -5.65
N MET A 241 -5.43 7.45 -5.19
CA MET A 241 -4.92 8.18 -4.04
C MET A 241 -5.01 7.37 -2.74
N VAL A 242 -6.12 6.66 -2.49
CA VAL A 242 -6.25 5.80 -1.29
C VAL A 242 -5.25 4.65 -1.33
N ALA A 243 -5.10 3.97 -2.48
CA ALA A 243 -4.14 2.88 -2.65
C ALA A 243 -2.68 3.35 -2.51
N VAL A 244 -2.33 4.48 -3.12
CA VAL A 244 -0.98 5.07 -3.03
C VAL A 244 -0.69 5.57 -1.62
N THR A 245 -1.67 6.16 -0.91
CA THR A 245 -1.54 6.55 0.51
C THR A 245 -1.27 5.33 1.38
N CYS A 246 -2.01 4.23 1.17
CA CYS A 246 -1.79 2.97 1.87
C CYS A 246 -0.35 2.47 1.68
N LEU A 247 0.14 2.42 0.44
CA LEU A 247 1.53 2.00 0.14
C LEU A 247 2.56 2.95 0.75
N THR A 248 2.33 4.27 0.68
CA THR A 248 3.21 5.28 1.27
C THR A 248 3.31 5.12 2.78
N CYS A 249 2.18 4.96 3.47
CA CYS A 249 2.16 4.67 4.91
C CYS A 249 2.92 3.37 5.23
N HIS A 250 2.76 2.33 4.39
CA HIS A 250 3.53 1.09 4.57
C HIS A 250 5.05 1.35 4.47
N PHE A 251 5.52 2.07 3.43
CA PHE A 251 6.93 2.43 3.30
C PHE A 251 7.44 3.23 4.50
N ILE A 252 6.71 4.24 4.95
CA ILE A 252 7.05 5.03 6.13
C ILE A 252 7.21 4.14 7.37
N LEU A 253 6.31 3.17 7.57
CA LEU A 253 6.29 2.29 8.73
C LEU A 253 7.42 1.25 8.74
N ILE A 254 7.90 0.81 7.57
CA ILE A 254 8.98 -0.18 7.45
C ILE A 254 10.36 0.47 7.31
N ALA A 255 10.47 1.63 6.67
CA ALA A 255 11.74 2.28 6.37
C ALA A 255 12.46 2.77 7.63
N ARG A 256 11.73 3.09 8.72
CA ARG A 256 12.27 3.66 9.96
C ARG A 256 13.24 4.84 9.72
N ALA A 257 12.97 5.59 8.66
CA ALA A 257 13.75 6.75 8.26
C ALA A 257 13.40 7.97 9.13
N GLY A 258 14.16 9.04 8.98
CA GLY A 258 13.93 10.28 9.73
C GLY A 258 12.60 10.96 9.39
N TRP A 259 12.18 11.90 10.24
CA TRP A 259 10.92 12.63 10.09
C TRP A 259 10.80 13.37 8.74
N LEU A 260 11.93 13.88 8.22
CA LEU A 260 11.97 14.58 6.92
C LEU A 260 11.58 13.65 5.77
N PHE A 261 12.11 12.42 5.76
CA PHE A 261 11.72 11.39 4.79
C PHE A 261 10.22 11.12 4.84
N ASN A 262 9.66 10.96 6.05
CA ASN A 262 8.24 10.68 6.23
C ASN A 262 7.36 11.81 5.68
N ILE A 263 7.75 13.07 5.92
CA ILE A 263 7.04 14.25 5.38
C ILE A 263 7.14 14.28 3.86
N LEU A 264 8.34 14.12 3.30
CA LEU A 264 8.53 14.15 1.84
C LEU A 264 7.73 13.04 1.14
N MET A 265 7.73 11.83 1.68
CA MET A 265 6.92 10.71 1.18
C MET A 265 5.42 11.04 1.23
N ALA A 266 4.93 11.59 2.35
CA ALA A 266 3.53 11.97 2.49
C ALA A 266 3.12 13.11 1.54
N MET A 267 3.98 14.12 1.38
CA MET A 267 3.73 15.25 0.46
C MET A 267 3.74 14.83 -1.01
N LEU A 268 4.48 13.78 -1.36
CA LEU A 268 4.54 13.28 -2.74
C LEU A 268 3.24 12.61 -3.21
N VAL A 269 2.42 12.08 -2.29
CA VAL A 269 1.20 11.32 -2.62
C VAL A 269 0.26 12.13 -3.51
N VAL A 270 -0.13 13.32 -3.07
CA VAL A 270 -1.14 14.13 -3.77
C VAL A 270 -0.69 14.55 -5.17
N PRO A 271 0.48 15.19 -5.36
CA PRO A 271 0.92 15.59 -6.70
C PRO A 271 1.17 14.39 -7.61
N LEU A 272 1.70 13.29 -7.10
CA LEU A 272 1.92 12.06 -7.86
C LEU A 272 0.58 11.48 -8.37
N CYS A 273 -0.41 11.36 -7.49
CA CYS A 273 -1.71 10.82 -7.86
C CYS A 273 -2.44 11.71 -8.86
N LEU A 274 -2.41 13.03 -8.67
CA LEU A 274 -3.02 13.98 -9.62
C LEU A 274 -2.35 13.91 -10.99
N LEU A 275 -1.03 13.87 -11.04
CA LEU A 275 -0.28 13.77 -12.29
C LEU A 275 -0.57 12.45 -13.01
N MET A 276 -0.49 11.33 -12.30
CA MET A 276 -0.73 10.00 -12.89
C MET A 276 -2.18 9.78 -13.31
N ASN A 277 -3.14 10.31 -12.54
CA ASN A 277 -4.55 10.23 -12.95
C ASN A 277 -4.85 11.17 -14.13
N GLY A 278 -4.29 12.39 -14.13
CA GLY A 278 -4.40 13.30 -15.27
C GLY A 278 -3.76 12.72 -16.53
N LEU A 279 -2.61 12.06 -16.42
CA LEU A 279 -1.98 11.33 -17.53
C LEU A 279 -2.87 10.18 -18.02
N ARG A 280 -3.45 9.39 -17.12
CA ARG A 280 -4.40 8.34 -17.45
C ARG A 280 -5.57 8.88 -18.28
N ILE A 281 -6.21 9.96 -17.81
CA ILE A 281 -7.34 10.60 -18.47
C ILE A 281 -6.93 11.11 -19.85
N ALA A 282 -5.78 11.77 -19.97
CA ALA A 282 -5.26 12.25 -21.24
C ALA A 282 -5.02 11.10 -22.24
N LEU A 283 -4.42 9.99 -21.79
CA LEU A 283 -4.19 8.81 -22.64
C LEU A 283 -5.51 8.16 -23.09
N ILE A 284 -6.53 8.09 -22.22
CA ILE A 284 -7.87 7.63 -22.60
C ILE A 284 -8.46 8.53 -23.70
N GLY A 285 -8.29 9.85 -23.57
CA GLY A 285 -8.71 10.82 -24.58
C GLY A 285 -8.00 10.63 -25.92
N MET A 286 -6.68 10.43 -25.92
CA MET A 286 -5.88 10.16 -27.12
C MET A 286 -6.31 8.87 -27.82
N VAL A 287 -6.48 7.79 -27.04
CA VAL A 287 -6.95 6.51 -27.57
C VAL A 287 -8.36 6.67 -28.17
N GLY A 288 -9.24 7.41 -27.51
CA GLY A 288 -10.59 7.68 -27.99
C GLY A 288 -10.60 8.51 -29.29
N GLU A 289 -9.72 9.48 -29.42
CA GLU A 289 -9.57 10.31 -30.60
C GLU A 289 -9.07 9.51 -31.82
N TRP A 290 -8.10 8.59 -31.62
CA TRP A 290 -7.49 7.82 -32.70
C TRP A 290 -8.24 6.54 -33.06
N ASN A 291 -8.78 5.83 -32.06
CA ASN A 291 -9.32 4.48 -32.20
C ASN A 291 -10.81 4.38 -31.87
N GLY A 292 -11.43 5.49 -31.48
CA GLY A 292 -12.86 5.56 -31.16
C GLY A 292 -13.20 5.12 -29.72
N ARG A 293 -14.51 5.21 -29.44
CA ARG A 293 -15.05 5.03 -28.08
C ARG A 293 -14.79 3.65 -27.48
N GLU A 294 -14.89 2.61 -28.29
CA GLU A 294 -14.74 1.23 -27.80
C GLU A 294 -13.32 0.97 -27.27
N ALA A 295 -12.30 1.40 -28.03
CA ALA A 295 -10.90 1.32 -27.62
C ALA A 295 -10.62 2.15 -26.34
N ALA A 296 -11.24 3.34 -26.25
CA ALA A 296 -11.11 4.17 -25.04
C ALA A 296 -11.66 3.49 -23.79
N VAL A 297 -12.80 2.80 -23.89
CA VAL A 297 -13.42 2.05 -22.78
C VAL A 297 -12.52 0.87 -22.37
N GLN A 298 -12.04 0.08 -23.33
CA GLN A 298 -11.12 -1.02 -23.04
C GLN A 298 -9.84 -0.51 -22.37
N PHE A 299 -9.24 0.56 -22.87
CA PHE A 299 -8.04 1.15 -22.26
C PHE A 299 -8.32 1.69 -20.86
N HIS A 300 -9.49 2.27 -20.61
CA HIS A 300 -9.93 2.72 -19.30
C HIS A 300 -9.86 1.61 -18.26
N ASP A 301 -10.31 0.40 -18.57
CA ASP A 301 -10.40 -0.71 -17.63
C ASP A 301 -9.02 -1.18 -17.14
N TYR A 302 -8.01 -1.20 -18.01
CA TYR A 302 -6.65 -1.64 -17.67
C TYR A 302 -5.74 -0.52 -17.16
N SER A 303 -5.96 0.71 -17.61
CA SER A 303 -5.08 1.85 -17.33
C SER A 303 -4.95 2.15 -15.84
N GLY A 304 -5.98 1.89 -15.04
CA GLY A 304 -5.95 2.09 -13.59
C GLY A 304 -4.87 1.25 -12.88
N MET A 305 -4.73 -0.03 -13.28
CA MET A 305 -3.71 -0.93 -12.76
C MET A 305 -2.31 -0.46 -13.17
N ILE A 306 -2.14 -0.06 -14.42
CA ILE A 306 -0.86 0.44 -14.95
C ILE A 306 -0.42 1.67 -14.16
N MET A 307 -1.32 2.64 -13.92
CA MET A 307 -0.99 3.84 -13.16
C MET A 307 -0.63 3.55 -11.71
N LEU A 308 -1.30 2.56 -11.07
CA LEU A 308 -0.95 2.13 -9.71
C LEU A 308 0.46 1.55 -9.66
N VAL A 309 0.82 0.69 -10.62
CA VAL A 309 2.16 0.10 -10.70
C VAL A 309 3.22 1.20 -10.93
N LEU A 310 2.95 2.16 -11.82
CA LEU A 310 3.85 3.30 -12.04
C LEU A 310 4.03 4.14 -10.77
N CYS A 311 2.94 4.44 -10.04
CA CYS A 311 3.03 5.12 -8.75
C CYS A 311 3.91 4.35 -7.76
N PHE A 312 3.75 3.02 -7.67
CA PHE A 312 4.57 2.17 -6.82
C PHE A 312 6.06 2.31 -7.18
N PHE A 313 6.42 2.23 -8.46
CA PHE A 313 7.82 2.38 -8.90
C PHE A 313 8.38 3.76 -8.57
N VAL A 314 7.61 4.83 -8.77
CA VAL A 314 8.05 6.20 -8.43
C VAL A 314 8.29 6.32 -6.92
N LEU A 315 7.35 5.86 -6.08
CA LEU A 315 7.49 5.86 -4.63
C LEU A 315 8.69 5.03 -4.17
N PHE A 316 8.88 3.86 -4.75
CA PHE A 316 9.99 2.97 -4.42
C PHE A 316 11.35 3.58 -4.79
N LYS A 317 11.48 4.15 -5.99
CA LYS A 317 12.70 4.86 -6.42
C LYS A 317 12.96 6.07 -5.52
N PHE A 318 11.92 6.86 -5.22
CA PHE A 318 12.02 7.99 -4.31
C PHE A 318 12.49 7.55 -2.92
N ALA A 319 11.91 6.49 -2.37
CA ALA A 319 12.31 5.94 -1.08
C ALA A 319 13.79 5.51 -1.08
N LYS A 320 14.28 4.85 -2.14
CA LYS A 320 15.69 4.47 -2.28
C LYS A 320 16.62 5.68 -2.35
N VAL A 321 16.27 6.73 -3.10
CA VAL A 321 17.09 7.94 -3.24
C VAL A 321 17.24 8.66 -1.90
N PHE A 322 16.19 8.67 -1.08
CA PHE A 322 16.18 9.37 0.22
C PHE A 322 16.58 8.49 1.41
N GLY A 323 17.24 7.35 1.16
CA GLY A 323 17.97 6.60 2.18
C GLY A 323 17.25 5.38 2.75
N TRP A 324 16.26 4.85 2.06
CA TRP A 324 15.72 3.55 2.41
C TRP A 324 16.67 2.45 1.91
N ASN A 325 17.44 1.91 2.84
CA ASN A 325 18.24 0.69 2.64
C ASN A 325 17.37 -0.50 3.07
N GLY A 326 16.64 -1.10 2.13
CA GLY A 326 15.71 -2.20 2.31
C GLY A 326 16.27 -3.46 2.94
#